data_e1f5a7bda815c6831b89caed617f36c3
#
_entry.id   e1f5a7bda815c6831b89caed617f36c3
#
_cell.length_a   1.000
_cell.length_b   1.000
_cell.length_c   1.000
_cell.angle_alpha   90.00
_cell.angle_beta   90.00
_cell.angle_gamma   90.00
#
_symmetry.space_group_name_H-M   'P 1'
#
loop_
_entity.id
_entity.type
_entity.pdbx_description
1 polymer ?
#
loop_
_entity_poly.entity_id
_entity_poly.type
_entity_poly.pdbx_seq_one_letter_code
_entity_poly.pdbx_strand_id
1 'polypeptide(L)'
;VKLYFYGLNSDGISVTEVEVIEKPKTYYPVDKKRGFPNCMSFVRKEDEGKITGYYENIFLTKPNFDYAKEKFREAAEKELKSAKEKFEIEENKLKIIMESEEK
;
A
#
# COMPACT_ATOMS: atom_id res chain seq x y z
N VAL A 1 22.92 -6.59 -2.80
CA VAL A 1 21.65 -6.82 -2.05
C VAL A 1 20.47 -6.58 -2.96
N LYS A 2 19.50 -7.45 -2.91
CA LYS A 2 18.26 -7.32 -3.69
C LYS A 2 17.08 -7.04 -2.78
N LEU A 3 16.18 -6.18 -3.24
CA LEU A 3 14.86 -6.00 -2.63
C LEU A 3 13.79 -6.56 -3.55
N TYR A 4 12.74 -7.10 -2.95
CA TYR A 4 11.60 -7.64 -3.64
C TYR A 4 10.42 -6.71 -3.39
N PHE A 5 9.95 -6.03 -4.43
CA PHE A 5 8.81 -5.12 -4.36
C PHE A 5 7.56 -5.83 -4.83
N TYR A 6 6.59 -5.92 -3.95
CA TYR A 6 5.27 -6.47 -4.26
C TYR A 6 4.31 -5.32 -4.46
N GLY A 7 3.70 -5.26 -5.62
CA GLY A 7 2.75 -4.20 -5.98
C GLY A 7 1.38 -4.75 -6.28
N LEU A 8 0.34 -4.09 -5.78
CA LEU A 8 -1.05 -4.46 -6.06
C LEU A 8 -1.54 -3.70 -7.29
N ASN A 9 -2.05 -4.43 -8.26
CA ASN A 9 -2.63 -3.87 -9.48
C ASN A 9 -3.91 -4.60 -9.85
N SER A 10 -4.56 -4.19 -10.95
CA SER A 10 -5.83 -4.77 -11.39
C SER A 10 -5.74 -6.26 -11.74
N ASP A 11 -4.55 -6.74 -12.10
CA ASP A 11 -4.33 -8.14 -12.47
C ASP A 11 -3.86 -9.00 -11.29
N GLY A 12 -3.68 -8.40 -10.12
CA GLY A 12 -3.22 -9.09 -8.93
C GLY A 12 -1.98 -8.46 -8.32
N ILE A 13 -1.18 -9.29 -7.64
CA ILE A 13 0.05 -8.86 -6.98
C ILE A 13 1.23 -9.21 -7.88
N SER A 14 2.00 -8.20 -8.27
CA SER A 14 3.23 -8.37 -9.04
C SER A 14 4.45 -8.30 -8.13
N VAL A 15 5.54 -8.95 -8.53
CA VAL A 15 6.82 -8.86 -7.82
C VAL A 15 7.89 -8.33 -8.77
N THR A 16 8.70 -7.39 -8.27
CA THR A 16 9.83 -6.83 -9.00
C THR A 16 11.07 -6.93 -8.13
N GLU A 17 12.12 -7.54 -8.67
CA GLU A 17 13.42 -7.59 -8.00
C GLU A 17 14.21 -6.35 -8.36
N VAL A 18 14.76 -5.67 -7.37
CA VAL A 18 15.59 -4.47 -7.58
C VAL A 18 16.91 -4.64 -6.86
N GLU A 19 18.00 -4.49 -7.63
CA GLU A 19 19.33 -4.47 -7.04
C GLU A 19 19.56 -3.13 -6.36
N VAL A 20 20.02 -3.18 -5.10
CA VAL A 20 20.13 -1.98 -4.26
C VAL A 20 21.50 -1.87 -3.61
N ILE A 21 21.84 -0.64 -3.25
CA ILE A 21 23.01 -0.31 -2.43
C ILE A 21 22.52 -0.17 -1.01
N GLU A 22 23.07 -1.00 -0.11
CA GLU A 22 22.70 -0.94 1.31
C GLU A 22 23.48 0.16 2.02
N LYS A 23 22.75 1.00 2.74
CA LYS A 23 23.28 2.01 3.66
C LYS A 23 22.87 1.65 5.08
N PRO A 24 23.42 2.27 6.13
CA PRO A 24 23.06 1.89 7.51
C PRO A 24 21.56 1.89 7.84
N LYS A 25 20.78 2.81 7.26
CA LYS A 25 19.34 2.95 7.54
C LYS A 25 18.47 2.92 6.30
N THR A 26 19.06 2.84 5.11
CA THR A 26 18.34 3.00 3.84
C THR A 26 18.87 2.06 2.77
N TYR A 27 18.06 1.90 1.70
CA TYR A 27 18.45 1.24 0.47
C TYR A 27 18.26 2.20 -0.69
N TYR A 28 19.24 2.26 -1.59
CA TYR A 28 19.18 3.07 -2.80
C TYR A 28 19.23 2.15 -4.03
N PRO A 29 18.53 2.47 -5.11
CA PRO A 29 18.61 1.65 -6.32
C PRO A 29 20.00 1.78 -6.96
N VAL A 30 20.55 0.66 -7.40
CA VAL A 30 21.81 0.66 -8.17
C VAL A 30 21.60 1.40 -9.48
N ASP A 31 20.48 1.13 -10.17
CA ASP A 31 20.11 1.81 -11.40
C ASP A 31 19.19 2.99 -11.10
N LYS A 32 19.76 4.18 -11.06
CA LYS A 32 19.02 5.41 -10.77
C LYS A 32 17.99 5.77 -11.84
N LYS A 33 18.17 5.30 -13.07
CA LYS A 33 17.24 5.56 -14.17
C LYS A 33 15.95 4.79 -14.02
N ARG A 34 16.03 3.55 -13.55
CA ARG A 34 14.87 2.71 -13.29
C ARG A 34 14.18 3.08 -11.98
N GLY A 35 14.98 3.43 -10.96
CA GLY A 35 14.46 3.72 -9.62
C GLY A 35 13.72 2.54 -9.00
N PHE A 36 12.78 2.85 -8.11
CA PHE A 36 11.94 1.87 -7.45
C PHE A 36 10.52 1.86 -8.02
N PRO A 37 9.83 0.69 -8.02
CA PRO A 37 8.43 0.62 -8.44
C PRO A 37 7.48 1.52 -7.64
N ASN A 38 7.82 1.87 -6.41
CA ASN A 38 7.04 2.75 -5.55
C ASN A 38 7.30 4.25 -5.78
N CYS A 39 8.04 4.58 -6.83
CA CYS A 39 8.39 5.97 -7.21
C CYS A 39 9.23 6.71 -6.17
N MET A 40 9.83 6.02 -5.23
CA MET A 40 10.72 6.63 -4.23
C MET A 40 12.17 6.56 -4.68
N SER A 41 12.95 7.59 -4.34
CA SER A 41 14.38 7.63 -4.66
C SER A 41 15.22 6.76 -3.72
N PHE A 42 14.67 6.44 -2.55
CA PHE A 42 15.27 5.51 -1.59
C PHE A 42 14.17 4.95 -0.70
N VAL A 43 14.45 3.84 -0.01
CA VAL A 43 13.55 3.30 1.00
C VAL A 43 14.28 3.13 2.31
N ARG A 44 13.57 3.29 3.41
CA ARG A 44 14.14 3.13 4.74
C ARG A 44 14.01 1.69 5.19
N LYS A 45 15.03 1.17 5.88
CA LYS A 45 15.01 -0.20 6.41
C LYS A 45 13.86 -0.42 7.39
N GLU A 46 13.49 0.62 8.15
CA GLU A 46 12.37 0.57 9.11
C GLU A 46 11.01 0.36 8.44
N ASP A 47 10.90 0.66 7.14
CA ASP A 47 9.66 0.53 6.38
C ASP A 47 9.52 -0.85 5.70
N GLU A 48 10.48 -1.75 5.90
CA GLU A 48 10.39 -3.11 5.37
C GLU A 48 9.10 -3.78 5.81
N GLY A 49 8.38 -4.36 4.86
CA GLY A 49 7.13 -5.05 5.14
C GLY A 49 5.92 -4.15 5.32
N LYS A 50 6.08 -2.83 5.17
CA LYS A 50 4.99 -1.85 5.24
C LYS A 50 4.60 -1.39 3.84
N ILE A 51 3.35 -1.01 3.66
CA ILE A 51 2.87 -0.43 2.40
C ILE A 51 3.45 0.98 2.28
N THR A 52 4.23 1.23 1.23
CA THR A 52 4.95 2.50 1.03
C THR A 52 4.84 2.99 -0.41
N GLY A 53 5.13 4.28 -0.60
CA GLY A 53 5.24 4.90 -1.90
C GLY A 53 3.94 5.47 -2.43
N TYR A 54 4.02 6.07 -3.61
CA TYR A 54 2.89 6.66 -4.31
C TYR A 54 1.86 5.61 -4.74
N TYR A 55 2.37 4.45 -5.16
CA TYR A 55 1.56 3.26 -5.44
C TYR A 55 1.72 2.29 -4.26
N GLU A 56 0.69 1.51 -3.98
CA GLU A 56 0.75 0.54 -2.89
C GLU A 56 1.79 -0.54 -3.19
N ASN A 57 2.93 -0.47 -2.51
CA ASN A 57 4.04 -1.41 -2.65
C ASN A 57 4.58 -1.81 -1.29
N ILE A 58 5.00 -3.07 -1.20
CA ILE A 58 5.69 -3.61 -0.02
C ILE A 58 7.05 -4.10 -0.49
N PHE A 59 8.13 -3.69 0.17
CA PHE A 59 9.44 -4.25 -0.13
C PHE A 59 9.90 -5.18 0.98
N LEU A 60 10.58 -6.25 0.58
CA LEU A 60 11.14 -7.25 1.49
C LEU A 60 12.58 -7.57 1.05
N THR A 61 13.42 -7.93 2.01
CA THR A 61 14.80 -8.37 1.73
C THR A 61 14.85 -9.83 1.29
N LYS A 62 13.78 -10.58 1.53
CA LYS A 62 13.61 -11.98 1.10
C LYS A 62 12.25 -12.14 0.44
N PRO A 63 12.14 -12.98 -0.60
CA PRO A 63 10.84 -13.18 -1.24
C PRO A 63 9.86 -13.87 -0.28
N ASN A 64 8.71 -13.25 -0.09
CA ASN A 64 7.62 -13.80 0.72
C ASN A 64 6.28 -13.27 0.22
N PHE A 65 5.75 -13.94 -0.81
CA PHE A 65 4.50 -13.57 -1.45
C PHE A 65 3.32 -13.61 -0.47
N ASP A 66 3.26 -14.63 0.38
CA ASP A 66 2.15 -14.80 1.34
C ASP A 66 2.09 -13.64 2.34
N TYR A 67 3.23 -13.16 2.79
CA TYR A 67 3.30 -12.00 3.68
C TYR A 67 2.75 -10.76 3.00
N ALA A 68 3.17 -10.48 1.76
CA ALA A 68 2.72 -9.33 1.00
C ALA A 68 1.22 -9.40 0.73
N LYS A 69 0.73 -10.56 0.32
CA LYS A 69 -0.70 -10.81 0.08
C LYS A 69 -1.53 -10.52 1.33
N GLU A 70 -1.08 -11.00 2.49
CA GLU A 70 -1.77 -10.78 3.76
C GLU A 70 -1.82 -9.31 4.14
N LYS A 71 -0.71 -8.58 3.93
CA LYS A 71 -0.66 -7.14 4.21
C LYS A 71 -1.59 -6.34 3.31
N PHE A 72 -1.63 -6.66 2.03
CA PHE A 72 -2.57 -6.03 1.10
C PHE A 72 -4.02 -6.35 1.45
N ARG A 73 -4.29 -7.60 1.86
CA ARG A 73 -5.62 -8.01 2.29
C ARG A 73 -6.09 -7.24 3.53
N GLU A 74 -5.23 -7.13 4.54
CA GLU A 74 -5.55 -6.36 5.75
C GLU A 74 -5.84 -4.90 5.44
N ALA A 75 -5.04 -4.28 4.58
CA ALA A 75 -5.23 -2.89 4.17
C ALA A 75 -6.55 -2.71 3.41
N ALA A 76 -6.86 -3.62 2.49
CA ALA A 76 -8.11 -3.58 1.73
C ALA A 76 -9.34 -3.77 2.61
N GLU A 77 -9.29 -4.68 3.58
CA GLU A 77 -10.37 -4.91 4.54
C GLU A 77 -10.59 -3.67 5.40
N LYS A 78 -9.52 -3.02 5.83
CA LYS A 78 -9.59 -1.79 6.63
C LYS A 78 -10.22 -0.65 5.85
N GLU A 79 -9.83 -0.47 4.58
CA GLU A 79 -10.42 0.55 3.70
C GLU A 79 -11.90 0.27 3.44
N LEU A 80 -12.26 -0.98 3.20
CA LEU A 80 -13.64 -1.38 2.98
C LEU A 80 -14.50 -1.09 4.21
N LYS A 81 -14.00 -1.40 5.40
CA LYS A 81 -14.69 -1.12 6.66
C LYS A 81 -14.91 0.39 6.84
N SER A 82 -13.89 1.20 6.60
CA SER A 82 -13.98 2.65 6.70
C SER A 82 -14.97 3.23 5.71
N ALA A 83 -14.95 2.75 4.46
CA ALA A 83 -15.88 3.18 3.42
C ALA A 83 -17.34 2.81 3.78
N LYS A 84 -17.53 1.62 4.32
CA LYS A 84 -18.85 1.13 4.73
C LYS A 84 -19.41 1.96 5.88
N GLU A 85 -18.61 2.24 6.90
CA GLU A 85 -19.00 3.10 8.02
C GLU A 85 -19.39 4.49 7.54
N LYS A 86 -18.60 5.07 6.64
CA LYS A 86 -18.85 6.38 6.05
C LYS A 86 -20.15 6.39 5.25
N PHE A 87 -20.41 5.34 4.49
CA PHE A 87 -21.65 5.19 3.72
C PHE A 87 -22.86 5.12 4.64
N GLU A 88 -22.81 4.37 5.72
CA GLU A 88 -23.88 4.27 6.70
C GLU A 88 -24.20 5.62 7.34
N ILE A 89 -23.17 6.39 7.68
CA ILE A 89 -23.34 7.74 8.24
C ILE A 89 -24.05 8.65 7.23
N GLU A 90 -23.64 8.63 5.98
CA GLU A 90 -24.25 9.45 4.91
C GLU A 90 -25.71 9.03 4.66
N GLU A 91 -25.98 7.73 4.64
CA GLU A 91 -27.34 7.19 4.48
C GLU A 91 -28.26 7.61 5.62
N ASN A 92 -27.80 7.51 6.86
CA ASN A 92 -28.56 7.95 8.03
C ASN A 92 -28.83 9.46 7.99
N LYS A 93 -27.85 10.23 7.56
CA LYS A 93 -27.98 11.68 7.42
C LYS A 93 -29.06 12.04 6.40
N LEU A 94 -29.07 11.37 5.26
CA LEU A 94 -30.07 11.57 4.23
C LEU A 94 -31.47 11.22 4.75
N LYS A 95 -31.58 10.12 5.47
CA LYS A 95 -32.83 9.64 6.08
C LYS A 95 -33.40 10.69 7.06
N ILE A 96 -32.54 11.25 7.89
CA ILE A 96 -32.95 12.30 8.84
C ILE A 96 -33.49 13.52 8.09
N ILE A 97 -32.82 13.93 7.01
CA ILE A 97 -33.26 15.07 6.18
C ILE A 97 -34.63 14.78 5.54
N MET A 98 -34.81 13.59 4.99
CA MET A 98 -36.04 13.19 4.32
C MET A 98 -37.25 13.04 5.29
N GLU A 99 -36.98 12.63 6.52
CA GLU A 99 -38.02 12.51 7.57
C GLU A 99 -38.34 13.85 8.23
N SER A 100 -37.51 14.85 8.03
CA SER A 100 -37.76 16.19 8.55
C SER A 100 -38.85 16.88 7.73
N GLU A 101 -39.95 17.24 8.39
CA GLU A 101 -41.04 17.92 7.74
C GLU A 101 -40.96 19.43 8.01
N GLU A 102 -41.33 20.21 7.01
CA GLU A 102 -41.48 21.64 7.16
C GLU A 102 -42.75 21.92 7.99
N LYS A 103 -42.53 22.65 9.06
CA LYS A 103 -43.66 23.02 9.92
C LYS A 103 -43.95 24.49 9.89
#